data_62eb020a15cf81f405eb25fb1ccfa918
#
_entry.id   62eb020a15cf81f405eb25fb1ccfa918
#
_cell.length_a   1.000
_cell.length_b   1.000
_cell.length_c   1.000
_cell.angle_alpha   90.00
_cell.angle_beta   90.00
_cell.angle_gamma   90.00
#
_symmetry.space_group_name_H-M   'P 1'
#
loop_
_entity.id
_entity.type
_entity.pdbx_description
1 polymer ?
#
loop_
_entity_poly.entity_id
_entity_poly.type
_entity_poly.pdbx_seq_one_letter_code
_entity_poly.pdbx_strand_id
1 'polypeptide(L)'
;MALPAPLHGVIPPVCTPLGPQGEVDTESLTRLVGHLLDGGVHGLFALGSTSEVAYLTDDQRATALETVVKAAGGRVPVLAGAIDTTTPRVLDHARTAAGLGADALVATAPFYTRTHPREIADHFRRLRSTVDLPLFAYDIPMAVHTKLPPSLVAELAADGTLAGLKDSSGDEGALRRLLVRLGGRTGRRTGRAPGFAVLTGSELTVDAALLAGADGVVPGLGNVDPAGYVRLYDAALAGDWERAAAEQERLVALFAITDAGPESEMGRSSSALGSFKTALHLLGVLARGTTAFPQRPLSEQSVQEVGRRLTAAGLPPVR
;
A
#
# COMPACT_ATOMS: atom_id res chain seq x y z
N MET A 1 -1.09 -18.50 -5.21
CA MET A 1 -1.73 -18.28 -6.54
C MET A 1 -0.70 -17.68 -7.50
N ALA A 2 -0.76 -17.92 -8.82
CA ALA A 2 0.16 -17.23 -9.72
C ALA A 2 -0.16 -15.73 -9.74
N LEU A 3 0.84 -14.88 -9.53
CA LEU A 3 0.67 -13.43 -9.59
C LEU A 3 0.27 -13.01 -11.01
N PRO A 4 -0.78 -12.18 -11.21
CA PRO A 4 -1.06 -11.60 -12.52
C PRO A 4 0.16 -10.83 -13.05
N ALA A 5 0.47 -10.96 -14.33
CA ALA A 5 1.60 -10.27 -14.94
C ALA A 5 1.16 -9.42 -16.15
N PRO A 6 1.10 -8.09 -16.01
CA PRO A 6 1.43 -7.27 -14.82
C PRO A 6 0.37 -7.36 -13.71
N LEU A 7 0.82 -7.21 -12.46
CA LEU A 7 -0.10 -6.99 -11.34
C LEU A 7 -0.87 -5.68 -11.54
N HIS A 8 -2.16 -5.68 -11.31
CA HIS A 8 -3.03 -4.53 -11.60
C HIS A 8 -4.18 -4.42 -10.59
N GLY A 9 -4.87 -3.30 -10.64
CA GLY A 9 -6.09 -3.10 -9.86
C GLY A 9 -5.87 -2.38 -8.54
N VAL A 10 -6.77 -2.62 -7.61
CA VAL A 10 -6.82 -2.02 -6.28
C VAL A 10 -6.19 -2.98 -5.27
N ILE A 11 -5.11 -2.57 -4.61
CA ILE A 11 -4.30 -3.41 -3.72
C ILE A 11 -4.06 -2.65 -2.41
N PRO A 12 -5.04 -2.60 -1.49
CA PRO A 12 -4.90 -1.84 -0.25
C PRO A 12 -3.74 -2.33 0.61
N PRO A 13 -2.94 -1.41 1.20
CA PRO A 13 -1.96 -1.75 2.22
C PRO A 13 -2.69 -2.01 3.53
N VAL A 14 -2.84 -3.28 3.91
CA VAL A 14 -3.69 -3.73 5.02
C VAL A 14 -3.23 -3.13 6.35
N CYS A 15 -4.12 -2.47 7.09
CA CYS A 15 -3.86 -2.03 8.46
C CYS A 15 -3.60 -3.24 9.37
N THR A 16 -2.73 -3.09 10.37
CA THR A 16 -2.55 -4.10 11.41
C THR A 16 -3.34 -3.71 12.67
N PRO A 17 -4.50 -4.33 12.93
CA PRO A 17 -5.23 -4.10 14.17
C PRO A 17 -4.42 -4.55 15.38
N LEU A 18 -4.44 -3.74 16.43
CA LEU A 18 -3.71 -4.01 17.66
C LEU A 18 -4.68 -4.08 18.85
N GLY A 19 -4.40 -5.02 19.75
CA GLY A 19 -5.05 -5.14 21.04
C GLY A 19 -4.58 -4.08 22.04
N PRO A 20 -5.15 -4.11 23.27
CA PRO A 20 -4.87 -3.09 24.29
C PRO A 20 -3.42 -3.06 24.77
N GLN A 21 -2.67 -4.16 24.62
CA GLN A 21 -1.27 -4.29 25.05
C GLN A 21 -0.30 -4.18 23.87
N GLY A 22 -0.81 -3.86 22.67
CA GLY A 22 -0.03 -3.71 21.44
C GLY A 22 0.17 -5.02 20.68
N GLU A 23 -0.43 -6.13 21.10
CA GLU A 23 -0.43 -7.41 20.39
C GLU A 23 -1.27 -7.32 19.10
N VAL A 24 -0.97 -8.15 18.12
CA VAL A 24 -1.77 -8.21 16.87
C VAL A 24 -3.14 -8.82 17.17
N ASP A 25 -4.21 -8.07 16.90
CA ASP A 25 -5.60 -8.56 16.97
C ASP A 25 -5.93 -9.33 15.69
N THR A 26 -5.65 -10.63 15.71
CA THR A 26 -5.83 -11.53 14.57
C THR A 26 -7.29 -11.71 14.16
N GLU A 27 -8.24 -11.58 15.10
CA GLU A 27 -9.67 -11.62 14.79
C GLU A 27 -10.11 -10.40 13.99
N SER A 28 -9.77 -9.20 14.45
CA SER A 28 -10.05 -7.97 13.72
C SER A 28 -9.33 -7.95 12.38
N LEU A 29 -8.10 -8.46 12.30
CA LEU A 29 -7.35 -8.55 11.05
C LEU A 29 -8.03 -9.49 10.05
N THR A 30 -8.56 -10.63 10.51
CA THR A 30 -9.34 -11.55 9.67
C THR A 30 -10.61 -10.89 9.14
N ARG A 31 -11.34 -10.14 9.98
CA ARG A 31 -12.53 -9.38 9.55
C ARG A 31 -12.17 -8.29 8.55
N LEU A 32 -11.05 -7.58 8.76
CA LEU A 32 -10.57 -6.56 7.83
C LEU A 32 -10.27 -7.17 6.46
N VAL A 33 -9.57 -8.30 6.40
CA VAL A 33 -9.32 -9.00 5.12
C VAL A 33 -10.64 -9.38 4.46
N GLY A 34 -11.63 -9.90 5.21
CA GLY A 34 -12.97 -10.16 4.70
C GLY A 34 -13.62 -8.91 4.09
N HIS A 35 -13.63 -7.79 4.83
CA HIS A 35 -14.14 -6.49 4.36
C HIS A 35 -13.47 -6.03 3.05
N LEU A 36 -12.15 -6.18 2.94
CA LEU A 36 -11.44 -5.81 1.72
C LEU A 36 -11.85 -6.68 0.53
N LEU A 37 -11.94 -7.99 0.74
CA LEU A 37 -12.33 -8.94 -0.30
C LEU A 37 -13.79 -8.74 -0.74
N ASP A 38 -14.69 -8.47 0.19
CA ASP A 38 -16.09 -8.15 -0.10
C ASP A 38 -16.22 -6.85 -0.88
N GLY A 39 -15.28 -5.91 -0.69
CA GLY A 39 -15.15 -4.69 -1.48
C GLY A 39 -14.59 -4.90 -2.90
N GLY A 40 -14.20 -6.13 -3.26
CA GLY A 40 -13.77 -6.49 -4.62
C GLY A 40 -12.32 -6.14 -4.95
N VAL A 41 -11.44 -6.00 -3.95
CA VAL A 41 -10.02 -5.68 -4.19
C VAL A 41 -9.30 -6.76 -4.99
N HIS A 42 -8.26 -6.37 -5.74
CA HIS A 42 -7.52 -7.23 -6.65
C HIS A 42 -6.27 -7.86 -6.03
N GLY A 43 -5.89 -7.43 -4.84
CA GLY A 43 -4.76 -7.94 -4.07
C GLY A 43 -4.71 -7.29 -2.70
N LEU A 44 -3.82 -7.78 -1.84
CA LEU A 44 -3.58 -7.25 -0.50
C LEU A 44 -2.09 -6.96 -0.34
N PHE A 45 -1.74 -5.85 0.30
CA PHE A 45 -0.36 -5.54 0.63
C PHE A 45 -0.19 -5.51 2.15
N ALA A 46 0.31 -6.60 2.73
CA ALA A 46 0.63 -6.70 4.16
C ALA A 46 2.01 -6.09 4.47
N LEU A 47 2.21 -5.63 5.69
CA LEU A 47 3.49 -5.13 6.20
C LEU A 47 4.05 -3.93 5.43
N GLY A 48 3.17 -3.07 4.91
CA GLY A 48 3.52 -1.75 4.38
C GLY A 48 3.55 -0.68 5.47
N SER A 49 3.74 0.60 5.07
CA SER A 49 3.72 1.74 6.01
C SER A 49 2.37 1.86 6.73
N THR A 50 1.27 1.63 6.02
CA THR A 50 -0.09 1.63 6.61
C THR A 50 -0.31 0.46 7.58
N SER A 51 0.45 -0.62 7.44
CA SER A 51 0.46 -1.74 8.39
C SER A 51 1.27 -1.44 9.65
N GLU A 52 1.82 -0.23 9.80
CA GLU A 52 2.68 0.17 10.92
C GLU A 52 3.96 -0.68 11.04
N VAL A 53 4.47 -1.23 9.91
CA VAL A 53 5.58 -2.19 9.88
C VAL A 53 6.81 -1.75 10.68
N ALA A 54 7.11 -0.43 10.72
CA ALA A 54 8.26 0.10 11.44
C ALA A 54 8.13 0.01 12.98
N TYR A 55 6.93 -0.20 13.50
CA TYR A 55 6.63 -0.31 14.92
C TYR A 55 6.41 -1.74 15.40
N LEU A 56 6.25 -2.69 14.47
CA LEU A 56 6.01 -4.09 14.79
C LEU A 56 7.34 -4.81 15.05
N THR A 57 7.35 -5.69 16.06
CA THR A 57 8.43 -6.67 16.23
C THR A 57 8.39 -7.71 15.12
N ASP A 58 9.47 -8.48 14.95
CA ASP A 58 9.55 -9.52 13.91
C ASP A 58 8.47 -10.60 14.11
N ASP A 59 8.17 -10.98 15.36
CA ASP A 59 7.09 -11.92 15.69
C ASP A 59 5.70 -11.35 15.34
N GLN A 60 5.47 -10.06 15.60
CA GLN A 60 4.22 -9.39 15.23
C GLN A 60 4.08 -9.28 13.71
N ARG A 61 5.16 -9.02 12.98
CA ARG A 61 5.18 -9.03 11.50
C ARG A 61 4.79 -10.42 10.97
N ALA A 62 5.40 -11.48 11.51
CA ALA A 62 5.08 -12.86 11.13
C ALA A 62 3.61 -13.20 11.41
N THR A 63 3.11 -12.88 12.61
CA THR A 63 1.70 -13.10 13.00
C THR A 63 0.72 -12.37 12.09
N ALA A 64 1.00 -11.09 11.78
CA ALA A 64 0.15 -10.29 10.91
C ALA A 64 0.12 -10.85 9.48
N LEU A 65 1.29 -11.20 8.91
CA LEU A 65 1.36 -11.75 7.56
C LEU A 65 0.67 -13.11 7.46
N GLU A 66 0.94 -14.02 8.41
CA GLU A 66 0.29 -15.33 8.45
C GLU A 66 -1.23 -15.21 8.50
N THR A 67 -1.73 -14.28 9.32
CA THR A 67 -3.17 -14.01 9.44
C THR A 67 -3.76 -13.51 8.11
N VAL A 68 -3.09 -12.55 7.44
CA VAL A 68 -3.54 -12.02 6.14
C VAL A 68 -3.55 -13.12 5.08
N VAL A 69 -2.48 -13.92 4.97
CA VAL A 69 -2.38 -15.03 3.99
C VAL A 69 -3.47 -16.08 4.22
N LYS A 70 -3.68 -16.49 5.47
CA LYS A 70 -4.76 -17.45 5.83
C LYS A 70 -6.14 -16.89 5.52
N ALA A 71 -6.40 -15.63 5.89
CA ALA A 71 -7.69 -15.00 5.67
C ALA A 71 -7.96 -14.72 4.18
N ALA A 72 -6.93 -14.39 3.39
CA ALA A 72 -7.05 -14.26 1.94
C ALA A 72 -7.44 -15.58 1.28
N GLY A 73 -6.91 -16.72 1.78
CA GLY A 73 -7.27 -18.05 1.31
C GLY A 73 -7.05 -18.29 -0.18
N GLY A 74 -6.07 -17.60 -0.78
CA GLY A 74 -5.77 -17.69 -2.21
C GLY A 74 -6.79 -17.01 -3.14
N ARG A 75 -7.74 -16.22 -2.61
CA ARG A 75 -8.75 -15.49 -3.42
C ARG A 75 -8.15 -14.34 -4.20
N VAL A 76 -7.15 -13.68 -3.63
CA VAL A 76 -6.35 -12.61 -4.26
C VAL A 76 -4.89 -12.76 -3.85
N PRO A 77 -3.92 -12.23 -4.62
CA PRO A 77 -2.52 -12.28 -4.26
C PRO A 77 -2.23 -11.43 -3.01
N VAL A 78 -1.33 -11.92 -2.16
CA VAL A 78 -0.82 -11.22 -0.98
C VAL A 78 0.63 -10.81 -1.22
N LEU A 79 0.88 -9.50 -1.26
CA LEU A 79 2.21 -8.92 -1.29
C LEU A 79 2.67 -8.69 0.14
N ALA A 80 3.92 -9.01 0.46
CA ALA A 80 4.50 -8.79 1.79
C ALA A 80 5.60 -7.74 1.76
N GLY A 81 5.53 -6.77 2.67
CA GLY A 81 6.60 -5.80 2.89
C GLY A 81 7.81 -6.44 3.56
N ALA A 82 8.93 -6.50 2.86
CA ALA A 82 10.24 -6.79 3.40
C ALA A 82 10.99 -5.47 3.57
N ILE A 83 10.62 -4.72 4.61
CA ILE A 83 11.06 -3.33 4.82
C ILE A 83 11.88 -3.24 6.09
N ASP A 84 13.17 -2.91 5.93
CA ASP A 84 14.10 -2.67 7.04
C ASP A 84 15.30 -1.83 6.56
N THR A 85 16.17 -1.44 7.46
CA THR A 85 17.27 -0.50 7.24
C THR A 85 18.37 -1.02 6.34
N THR A 86 18.62 -2.36 6.34
CA THR A 86 19.78 -2.97 5.65
C THR A 86 19.42 -4.23 4.89
N THR A 87 20.19 -4.55 3.85
CA THR A 87 20.00 -5.75 3.03
C THR A 87 19.89 -7.06 3.83
N PRO A 88 20.77 -7.37 4.82
CA PRO A 88 20.64 -8.60 5.60
C PRO A 88 19.30 -8.72 6.32
N ARG A 89 18.84 -7.65 6.98
CA ARG A 89 17.55 -7.64 7.69
C ARG A 89 16.36 -7.79 6.73
N VAL A 90 16.42 -7.11 5.58
CA VAL A 90 15.40 -7.25 4.53
C VAL A 90 15.35 -8.68 3.97
N LEU A 91 16.51 -9.35 3.85
CA LEU A 91 16.58 -10.75 3.43
C LEU A 91 15.94 -11.70 4.43
N ASP A 92 16.08 -11.45 5.73
CA ASP A 92 15.45 -12.28 6.78
C ASP A 92 13.92 -12.13 6.73
N HIS A 93 13.41 -10.89 6.58
CA HIS A 93 11.97 -10.64 6.36
C HIS A 93 11.47 -11.28 5.06
N ALA A 94 12.25 -11.22 3.98
CA ALA A 94 11.88 -11.80 2.70
C ALA A 94 11.75 -13.33 2.78
N ARG A 95 12.68 -14.00 3.48
CA ARG A 95 12.62 -15.46 3.71
C ARG A 95 11.41 -15.84 4.56
N THR A 96 11.16 -15.09 5.63
CA THR A 96 9.97 -15.27 6.48
C THR A 96 8.69 -15.11 5.65
N ALA A 97 8.59 -14.07 4.83
CA ALA A 97 7.43 -13.84 3.98
C ALA A 97 7.20 -14.97 2.96
N ALA A 98 8.26 -15.47 2.33
CA ALA A 98 8.17 -16.61 1.42
C ALA A 98 7.72 -17.88 2.15
N GLY A 99 8.27 -18.15 3.35
CA GLY A 99 7.89 -19.30 4.17
C GLY A 99 6.43 -19.24 4.67
N LEU A 100 5.86 -18.05 4.83
CA LEU A 100 4.47 -17.83 5.24
C LEU A 100 3.49 -17.78 4.06
N GLY A 101 3.97 -17.92 2.83
CA GLY A 101 3.11 -18.06 1.64
C GLY A 101 2.70 -16.73 1.00
N ALA A 102 3.50 -15.68 1.12
CA ALA A 102 3.32 -14.47 0.31
C ALA A 102 3.51 -14.79 -1.18
N ASP A 103 2.75 -14.11 -2.05
CA ASP A 103 2.85 -14.27 -3.52
C ASP A 103 3.87 -13.33 -4.16
N ALA A 104 4.25 -12.24 -3.47
CA ALA A 104 5.26 -11.29 -3.91
C ALA A 104 5.88 -10.53 -2.73
N LEU A 105 7.04 -9.92 -2.97
CA LEU A 105 7.74 -9.05 -2.01
C LEU A 105 7.66 -7.58 -2.44
N VAL A 106 7.59 -6.69 -1.45
CA VAL A 106 7.72 -5.24 -1.63
C VAL A 106 8.85 -4.74 -0.76
N ALA A 107 9.89 -4.14 -1.34
CA ALA A 107 11.04 -3.64 -0.60
C ALA A 107 11.36 -2.20 -0.96
N THR A 108 11.84 -1.43 0.02
CA THR A 108 12.36 -0.07 -0.18
C THR A 108 13.85 -0.10 -0.47
N ALA A 109 14.43 1.04 -0.90
CA ALA A 109 15.87 1.23 -0.79
C ALA A 109 16.28 1.08 0.70
N PRO A 110 17.52 0.64 0.99
CA PRO A 110 18.06 0.70 2.35
C PRO A 110 18.04 2.14 2.87
N PHE A 111 17.72 2.31 4.16
CA PHE A 111 17.57 3.63 4.77
C PHE A 111 18.31 3.72 6.10
N TYR A 112 18.23 4.88 6.78
CA TYR A 112 19.03 5.28 7.92
C TYR A 112 20.47 5.66 7.56
N THR A 113 21.09 4.99 6.58
CA THR A 113 22.38 5.37 5.98
C THR A 113 22.17 5.90 4.56
N ARG A 114 23.11 6.72 4.08
CA ARG A 114 23.04 7.26 2.70
C ARG A 114 23.58 6.22 1.73
N THR A 115 22.75 5.79 0.78
CA THR A 115 23.11 4.80 -0.24
C THR A 115 23.25 5.45 -1.61
N HIS A 116 24.21 4.94 -2.41
CA HIS A 116 24.38 5.32 -3.80
C HIS A 116 23.41 4.49 -4.70
N PRO A 117 22.95 4.99 -5.87
CA PRO A 117 22.08 4.22 -6.76
C PRO A 117 22.61 2.84 -7.16
N ARG A 118 23.93 2.65 -7.29
CA ARG A 118 24.52 1.32 -7.54
C ARG A 118 24.35 0.35 -6.37
N GLU A 119 24.52 0.82 -5.14
CA GLU A 119 24.29 0.01 -3.93
C GLU A 119 22.82 -0.37 -3.79
N ILE A 120 21.90 0.53 -4.20
CA ILE A 120 20.46 0.24 -4.26
C ILE A 120 20.17 -0.81 -5.33
N ALA A 121 20.80 -0.75 -6.50
CA ALA A 121 20.69 -1.79 -7.53
C ALA A 121 21.15 -3.16 -6.99
N ASP A 122 22.31 -3.19 -6.35
CA ASP A 122 22.88 -4.41 -5.76
C ASP A 122 21.98 -4.98 -4.65
N HIS A 123 21.36 -4.10 -3.84
CA HIS A 123 20.36 -4.51 -2.84
C HIS A 123 19.18 -5.26 -3.48
N PHE A 124 18.53 -4.70 -4.49
CA PHE A 124 17.39 -5.34 -5.16
C PHE A 124 17.80 -6.63 -5.89
N ARG A 125 18.96 -6.64 -6.58
CA ARG A 125 19.47 -7.83 -7.23
C ARG A 125 19.77 -8.96 -6.23
N ARG A 126 20.33 -8.59 -5.06
CA ARG A 126 20.58 -9.54 -3.99
C ARG A 126 19.31 -10.14 -3.42
N LEU A 127 18.27 -9.34 -3.21
CA LEU A 127 16.95 -9.83 -2.81
C LEU A 127 16.38 -10.83 -3.82
N ARG A 128 16.33 -10.44 -5.09
CA ARG A 128 15.77 -11.28 -6.17
C ARG A 128 16.53 -12.59 -6.35
N SER A 129 17.86 -12.58 -6.20
CA SER A 129 18.67 -13.79 -6.30
C SER A 129 18.57 -14.73 -5.08
N THR A 130 18.04 -14.25 -3.96
CA THR A 130 17.98 -15.03 -2.70
C THR A 130 16.61 -15.64 -2.45
N VAL A 131 15.53 -14.97 -2.88
CA VAL A 131 14.14 -15.41 -2.66
C VAL A 131 13.43 -15.46 -4.02
N ASP A 132 12.88 -16.63 -4.35
CA ASP A 132 12.20 -16.83 -5.63
C ASP A 132 10.73 -16.37 -5.58
N LEU A 133 10.54 -15.07 -5.32
CA LEU A 133 9.26 -14.37 -5.41
C LEU A 133 9.41 -13.13 -6.29
N PRO A 134 8.36 -12.73 -7.02
CA PRO A 134 8.32 -11.44 -7.70
C PRO A 134 8.63 -10.31 -6.71
N LEU A 135 9.51 -9.37 -7.09
CA LEU A 135 9.96 -8.28 -6.24
C LEU A 135 9.46 -6.94 -6.78
N PHE A 136 8.80 -6.17 -5.93
CA PHE A 136 8.37 -4.80 -6.21
C PHE A 136 9.25 -3.82 -5.45
N ALA A 137 9.76 -2.81 -6.14
CA ALA A 137 10.38 -1.67 -5.48
C ALA A 137 9.30 -0.76 -4.88
N TYR A 138 9.56 -0.20 -3.71
CA TYR A 138 8.69 0.77 -3.06
C TYR A 138 9.41 2.11 -2.94
N ASP A 139 9.01 3.06 -3.78
CA ASP A 139 9.55 4.42 -3.77
C ASP A 139 8.75 5.29 -2.81
N ILE A 140 9.30 5.50 -1.62
CA ILE A 140 8.71 6.31 -0.54
C ILE A 140 9.78 7.20 0.12
N PRO A 141 10.27 8.24 -0.58
CA PRO A 141 11.36 9.08 -0.09
C PRO A 141 11.06 9.81 1.21
N MET A 142 9.79 10.06 1.54
CA MET A 142 9.41 10.63 2.82
C MET A 142 9.79 9.75 4.02
N ALA A 143 9.82 8.42 3.86
CA ALA A 143 10.16 7.49 4.93
C ALA A 143 11.62 7.03 4.86
N VAL A 144 12.18 6.86 3.65
CA VAL A 144 13.52 6.28 3.46
C VAL A 144 14.56 7.31 3.02
N HIS A 145 14.18 8.59 2.86
CA HIS A 145 15.05 9.70 2.48
C HIS A 145 15.84 9.50 1.18
N THR A 146 15.36 8.60 0.32
CA THR A 146 15.98 8.29 -0.96
C THR A 146 14.90 8.10 -2.01
N LYS A 147 14.95 8.91 -3.07
CA LYS A 147 14.11 8.77 -4.28
C LYS A 147 14.76 7.77 -5.22
N LEU A 148 13.98 6.81 -5.72
CA LEU A 148 14.43 5.90 -6.76
C LEU A 148 14.48 6.63 -8.12
N PRO A 149 15.66 6.76 -8.76
CA PRO A 149 15.72 7.39 -10.08
C PRO A 149 14.92 6.55 -11.11
N PRO A 150 14.12 7.17 -12.00
CA PRO A 150 13.40 6.44 -13.04
C PRO A 150 14.29 5.60 -13.96
N SER A 151 15.57 6.02 -14.15
CA SER A 151 16.55 5.23 -14.90
C SER A 151 16.92 3.92 -14.21
N LEU A 152 17.12 3.97 -12.89
CA LEU A 152 17.40 2.78 -12.08
C LEU A 152 16.22 1.79 -12.08
N VAL A 153 15.00 2.30 -11.91
CA VAL A 153 13.78 1.47 -11.96
C VAL A 153 13.64 0.79 -13.32
N ALA A 154 13.88 1.53 -14.41
CA ALA A 154 13.81 0.98 -15.77
C ALA A 154 14.92 -0.06 -16.04
N GLU A 155 16.14 0.15 -15.51
CA GLU A 155 17.25 -0.81 -15.57
C GLU A 155 16.88 -2.13 -14.89
N LEU A 156 16.41 -2.06 -13.63
CA LEU A 156 16.04 -3.23 -12.84
C LEU A 156 14.78 -3.94 -13.35
N ALA A 157 13.92 -3.23 -14.06
CA ALA A 157 12.81 -3.83 -14.78
C ALA A 157 13.30 -4.59 -16.02
N ALA A 158 14.24 -4.03 -16.77
CA ALA A 158 14.77 -4.61 -18.01
C ALA A 158 15.60 -5.88 -17.75
N ASP A 159 16.36 -5.94 -16.65
CA ASP A 159 17.16 -7.11 -16.27
C ASP A 159 16.36 -8.19 -15.50
N GLY A 160 15.05 -7.96 -15.27
CA GLY A 160 14.16 -8.91 -14.58
C GLY A 160 14.32 -8.96 -13.06
N THR A 161 15.07 -8.03 -12.49
CA THR A 161 15.20 -7.92 -11.02
C THR A 161 13.89 -7.52 -10.37
N LEU A 162 13.17 -6.56 -10.96
CA LEU A 162 11.89 -6.06 -10.47
C LEU A 162 10.71 -6.53 -11.33
N ALA A 163 9.66 -6.97 -10.68
CA ALA A 163 8.34 -7.24 -11.26
C ALA A 163 7.44 -6.01 -11.28
N GLY A 164 7.77 -4.96 -10.54
CA GLY A 164 7.01 -3.73 -10.53
C GLY A 164 7.57 -2.65 -9.59
N LEU A 165 6.86 -1.53 -9.59
CA LEU A 165 7.08 -0.38 -8.73
C LEU A 165 5.77 0.00 -8.04
N LYS A 166 5.84 0.24 -6.72
CA LYS A 166 4.88 1.07 -5.99
C LYS A 166 5.47 2.46 -5.81
N ASP A 167 4.85 3.47 -6.40
CA ASP A 167 5.28 4.87 -6.28
C ASP A 167 4.41 5.64 -5.28
N SER A 168 4.98 5.97 -4.13
CA SER A 168 4.42 6.88 -3.12
C SER A 168 5.33 8.10 -2.92
N SER A 169 6.02 8.52 -3.96
CA SER A 169 6.99 9.62 -3.88
C SER A 169 6.34 11.00 -3.81
N GLY A 170 5.08 11.13 -4.29
CA GLY A 170 4.43 12.42 -4.47
C GLY A 170 4.97 13.23 -5.65
N ASP A 171 5.89 12.66 -6.45
CA ASP A 171 6.41 13.29 -7.69
C ASP A 171 5.67 12.72 -8.91
N GLU A 172 4.48 13.24 -9.17
CA GLU A 172 3.64 12.87 -10.32
C GLU A 172 4.38 13.07 -11.67
N GLY A 173 5.27 14.07 -11.73
CA GLY A 173 6.09 14.32 -12.90
C GLY A 173 7.12 13.21 -13.14
N ALA A 174 7.75 12.68 -12.08
CA ALA A 174 8.68 11.56 -12.19
C ALA A 174 7.92 10.27 -12.57
N LEU A 175 6.76 10.01 -11.93
CA LEU A 175 5.90 8.89 -12.29
C LEU A 175 5.50 8.96 -13.78
N ARG A 176 5.08 10.12 -14.26
CA ARG A 176 4.72 10.32 -15.67
C ARG A 176 5.90 10.05 -16.62
N ARG A 177 7.10 10.57 -16.29
CA ARG A 177 8.32 10.32 -17.06
C ARG A 177 8.67 8.82 -17.09
N LEU A 178 8.52 8.11 -15.96
CA LEU A 178 8.74 6.67 -15.91
C LEU A 178 7.74 5.92 -16.79
N LEU A 179 6.45 6.23 -16.68
CA LEU A 179 5.41 5.60 -17.50
C LEU A 179 5.66 5.81 -19.00
N VAL A 180 6.04 7.02 -19.41
CA VAL A 180 6.41 7.32 -20.81
C VAL A 180 7.63 6.50 -21.24
N ARG A 181 8.67 6.42 -20.40
CA ARG A 181 9.87 5.62 -20.68
C ARG A 181 9.57 4.12 -20.82
N LEU A 182 8.58 3.62 -20.09
CA LEU A 182 8.10 2.23 -20.16
C LEU A 182 7.08 1.97 -21.27
N GLY A 183 6.88 2.91 -22.20
CA GLY A 183 6.02 2.76 -23.37
C GLY A 183 4.66 3.46 -23.29
N GLY A 184 4.35 4.13 -22.18
CA GLY A 184 3.13 4.93 -22.00
C GLY A 184 1.82 4.17 -22.28
N ARG A 185 0.69 4.92 -22.24
CA ARG A 185 -0.65 4.39 -22.57
C ARG A 185 -0.90 4.30 -24.07
N THR A 186 -0.36 5.24 -24.85
CA THR A 186 -0.60 5.40 -26.28
C THR A 186 0.38 4.64 -27.16
N GLY A 187 1.58 4.32 -26.63
CA GLY A 187 2.52 3.43 -27.26
C GLY A 187 2.07 1.99 -26.96
N ARG A 188 1.85 1.16 -28.00
CA ARG A 188 1.81 -0.27 -27.78
C ARG A 188 2.95 -0.61 -26.82
N ARG A 189 2.70 -1.35 -25.75
CA ARG A 189 3.62 -1.74 -24.65
C ARG A 189 4.98 -2.36 -25.13
N THR A 190 5.57 -1.81 -26.19
CA THR A 190 6.75 -2.34 -26.87
C THR A 190 8.07 -2.00 -26.16
N GLY A 191 8.05 -1.09 -25.20
CA GLY A 191 9.24 -0.73 -24.41
C GLY A 191 9.20 -1.15 -22.93
N ARG A 192 8.09 -1.76 -22.49
CA ARG A 192 7.94 -2.21 -21.10
C ARG A 192 8.40 -3.66 -20.99
N ALA A 193 9.21 -3.96 -19.97
CA ALA A 193 9.55 -5.34 -19.65
C ALA A 193 8.24 -6.15 -19.47
N PRO A 194 8.10 -7.32 -20.09
CA PRO A 194 6.89 -8.13 -19.97
C PRO A 194 6.57 -8.39 -18.49
N GLY A 195 5.34 -8.08 -18.10
CA GLY A 195 4.88 -8.31 -16.72
C GLY A 195 5.25 -7.26 -15.68
N PHE A 196 6.02 -6.21 -16.01
CA PHE A 196 6.36 -5.15 -15.06
C PHE A 196 5.15 -4.25 -14.78
N ALA A 197 4.79 -4.10 -13.49
CA ALA A 197 3.67 -3.29 -13.03
C ALA A 197 4.11 -1.94 -12.46
N VAL A 198 3.32 -0.90 -12.69
CA VAL A 198 3.47 0.41 -12.03
C VAL A 198 2.20 0.72 -11.26
N LEU A 199 2.31 0.79 -9.93
CA LEU A 199 1.21 1.05 -9.02
C LEU A 199 1.40 2.41 -8.36
N THR A 200 0.38 3.27 -8.40
CA THR A 200 0.42 4.54 -7.65
C THR A 200 0.07 4.31 -6.18
N GLY A 201 0.78 4.99 -5.29
CA GLY A 201 0.43 5.11 -3.87
C GLY A 201 -0.21 6.47 -3.54
N SER A 202 -0.38 7.35 -4.54
CA SER A 202 -1.11 8.61 -4.37
C SER A 202 -2.60 8.33 -4.28
N GLU A 203 -3.28 8.89 -3.29
CA GLU A 203 -4.72 8.74 -3.08
C GLU A 203 -5.50 9.95 -3.61
N LEU A 204 -4.79 11.02 -3.97
CA LEU A 204 -5.39 12.27 -4.46
C LEU A 204 -5.45 12.34 -5.99
N THR A 205 -4.76 11.46 -6.71
CA THR A 205 -4.57 11.53 -8.17
C THR A 205 -4.62 10.16 -8.83
N VAL A 206 -5.44 9.23 -8.30
CA VAL A 206 -5.52 7.85 -8.82
C VAL A 206 -6.04 7.83 -10.26
N ASP A 207 -7.10 8.58 -10.55
CA ASP A 207 -7.67 8.73 -11.89
C ASP A 207 -6.63 9.24 -12.91
N ALA A 208 -5.87 10.28 -12.55
CA ALA A 208 -4.80 10.84 -13.38
C ALA A 208 -3.66 9.83 -13.60
N ALA A 209 -3.27 9.06 -12.58
CA ALA A 209 -2.23 8.03 -12.70
C ALA A 209 -2.69 6.89 -13.62
N LEU A 210 -3.94 6.42 -13.49
CA LEU A 210 -4.54 5.41 -14.38
C LEU A 210 -4.65 5.94 -15.82
N LEU A 211 -5.08 7.19 -16.00
CA LEU A 211 -5.10 7.85 -17.32
C LEU A 211 -3.70 7.94 -17.92
N ALA A 212 -2.68 8.13 -17.09
CA ALA A 212 -1.27 8.15 -17.50
C ALA A 212 -0.73 6.78 -17.89
N GLY A 213 -1.38 5.68 -17.51
CA GLY A 213 -1.00 4.30 -17.83
C GLY A 213 -0.43 3.52 -16.65
N ALA A 214 -0.66 3.94 -15.41
CA ALA A 214 -0.45 3.10 -14.24
C ALA A 214 -1.36 1.86 -14.30
N ASP A 215 -0.90 0.73 -13.74
CA ASP A 215 -1.65 -0.52 -13.77
C ASP A 215 -2.65 -0.64 -12.61
N GLY A 216 -2.45 0.13 -11.54
CA GLY A 216 -3.32 0.07 -10.38
C GLY A 216 -2.90 1.04 -9.28
N VAL A 217 -3.52 0.88 -8.13
CA VAL A 217 -3.37 1.75 -6.95
C VAL A 217 -3.18 0.93 -5.67
N VAL A 218 -2.37 1.48 -4.76
CA VAL A 218 -2.13 0.92 -3.41
C VAL A 218 -2.59 1.94 -2.36
N PRO A 219 -3.93 2.08 -2.15
CA PRO A 219 -4.51 3.17 -1.37
C PRO A 219 -4.66 2.80 0.11
N GLY A 220 -4.17 3.63 1.03
CA GLY A 220 -4.36 3.46 2.47
C GLY A 220 -5.84 3.58 2.87
N LEU A 221 -6.55 4.59 2.32
CA LEU A 221 -8.00 4.76 2.49
C LEU A 221 -8.81 3.59 1.90
N GLY A 222 -8.20 2.78 1.02
CA GLY A 222 -8.79 1.54 0.52
C GLY A 222 -9.09 0.51 1.61
N ASN A 223 -8.52 0.66 2.82
CA ASN A 223 -8.96 -0.11 4.01
C ASN A 223 -10.37 0.29 4.45
N VAL A 224 -10.71 1.57 4.33
CA VAL A 224 -12.00 2.13 4.78
C VAL A 224 -13.07 1.97 3.71
N ASP A 225 -12.74 2.32 2.47
CA ASP A 225 -13.66 2.22 1.33
C ASP A 225 -13.04 1.46 0.14
N PRO A 226 -12.88 0.15 0.27
CA PRO A 226 -12.33 -0.66 -0.83
C PRO A 226 -13.20 -0.61 -2.09
N ALA A 227 -14.53 -0.65 -1.93
CA ALA A 227 -15.47 -0.63 -3.05
C ALA A 227 -15.43 0.70 -3.82
N GLY A 228 -15.14 1.82 -3.16
CA GLY A 228 -14.97 3.12 -3.81
C GLY A 228 -13.78 3.12 -4.77
N TYR A 229 -12.63 2.61 -4.32
CA TYR A 229 -11.46 2.48 -5.19
C TYR A 229 -11.69 1.49 -6.34
N VAL A 230 -12.44 0.42 -6.11
CA VAL A 230 -12.81 -0.53 -7.17
C VAL A 230 -13.71 0.16 -8.21
N ARG A 231 -14.74 0.92 -7.79
CA ARG A 231 -15.57 1.70 -8.72
C ARG A 231 -14.77 2.70 -9.56
N LEU A 232 -13.82 3.40 -8.93
CA LEU A 232 -12.92 4.31 -9.65
C LEU A 232 -12.08 3.55 -10.69
N TYR A 233 -11.48 2.46 -10.28
CA TYR A 233 -10.65 1.64 -11.15
C TYR A 233 -11.44 1.08 -12.34
N ASP A 234 -12.63 0.52 -12.10
CA ASP A 234 -13.50 -0.02 -13.14
C ASP A 234 -13.96 1.04 -14.14
N ALA A 235 -14.32 2.24 -13.65
CA ALA A 235 -14.67 3.38 -14.51
C ALA A 235 -13.49 3.78 -15.41
N ALA A 236 -12.27 3.84 -14.85
CA ALA A 236 -11.06 4.14 -15.62
C ALA A 236 -10.76 3.06 -16.67
N LEU A 237 -10.94 1.77 -16.35
CA LEU A 237 -10.79 0.66 -17.31
C LEU A 237 -11.82 0.73 -18.44
N ALA A 238 -13.05 1.10 -18.13
CA ALA A 238 -14.11 1.28 -19.12
C ALA A 238 -13.91 2.54 -19.99
N GLY A 239 -12.94 3.42 -19.63
CA GLY A 239 -12.72 4.71 -20.29
C GLY A 239 -13.74 5.79 -19.91
N ASP A 240 -14.54 5.54 -18.89
CA ASP A 240 -15.51 6.49 -18.32
C ASP A 240 -14.81 7.42 -17.34
N TRP A 241 -14.11 8.42 -17.91
CA TRP A 241 -13.29 9.34 -17.13
C TRP A 241 -14.10 10.35 -16.32
N GLU A 242 -15.32 10.64 -16.73
CA GLU A 242 -16.25 11.49 -15.97
C GLU A 242 -16.63 10.81 -14.65
N ARG A 243 -17.02 9.53 -14.73
CA ARG A 243 -17.33 8.72 -13.55
C ARG A 243 -16.10 8.48 -12.68
N ALA A 244 -14.93 8.23 -13.29
CA ALA A 244 -13.68 8.05 -12.55
C ALA A 244 -13.31 9.32 -11.76
N ALA A 245 -13.41 10.49 -12.37
CA ALA A 245 -13.16 11.78 -11.72
C ALA A 245 -14.15 12.06 -10.57
N ALA A 246 -15.44 11.82 -10.79
CA ALA A 246 -16.46 12.01 -9.74
C ALA A 246 -16.20 11.10 -8.52
N GLU A 247 -15.81 9.83 -8.75
CA GLU A 247 -15.47 8.92 -7.65
C GLU A 247 -14.15 9.36 -6.97
N GLN A 248 -13.16 9.85 -7.74
CA GLN A 248 -11.93 10.42 -7.19
C GLN A 248 -12.22 11.62 -6.28
N GLU A 249 -13.06 12.55 -6.68
CA GLU A 249 -13.46 13.71 -5.87
C GLU A 249 -14.13 13.28 -4.55
N ARG A 250 -15.01 12.29 -4.59
CA ARG A 250 -15.62 11.71 -3.39
C ARG A 250 -14.58 11.08 -2.47
N LEU A 251 -13.63 10.33 -3.01
CA LEU A 251 -12.55 9.71 -2.24
C LEU A 251 -11.59 10.76 -1.66
N VAL A 252 -11.28 11.84 -2.38
CA VAL A 252 -10.49 12.97 -1.87
C VAL A 252 -11.18 13.63 -0.69
N ALA A 253 -12.50 13.86 -0.77
CA ALA A 253 -13.27 14.41 0.34
C ALA A 253 -13.24 13.49 1.58
N LEU A 254 -13.31 12.18 1.39
CA LEU A 254 -13.20 11.20 2.47
C LEU A 254 -11.75 11.12 3.00
N PHE A 255 -10.73 11.18 2.12
CA PHE A 255 -9.32 11.11 2.51
C PHE A 255 -8.92 12.18 3.52
N ALA A 256 -9.63 13.30 3.56
CA ALA A 256 -9.43 14.34 4.56
C ALA A 256 -9.66 13.88 6.03
N ILE A 257 -10.13 12.64 6.28
CA ILE A 257 -10.07 12.02 7.62
C ILE A 257 -8.64 11.94 8.14
N THR A 258 -7.65 11.81 7.25
CA THR A 258 -6.23 11.71 7.64
C THR A 258 -5.69 12.94 8.36
N ASP A 259 -6.38 14.07 8.23
CA ASP A 259 -6.05 15.34 8.86
C ASP A 259 -6.89 15.61 10.13
N ALA A 260 -7.62 14.61 10.64
CA ALA A 260 -8.48 14.77 11.82
C ALA A 260 -7.68 14.98 13.13
N GLY A 261 -6.44 14.49 13.20
CA GLY A 261 -5.55 14.72 14.35
C GLY A 261 -4.81 16.05 14.21
N PRO A 262 -4.75 16.88 15.28
CA PRO A 262 -4.10 18.18 15.22
C PRO A 262 -2.57 18.05 15.10
N GLU A 263 -1.97 18.77 14.15
CA GLU A 263 -0.51 18.78 13.93
C GLU A 263 0.28 19.28 15.14
N SER A 264 -0.34 20.08 16.01
CA SER A 264 0.28 20.56 17.26
C SER A 264 0.48 19.45 18.30
N GLU A 265 -0.19 18.31 18.16
CA GLU A 265 -0.20 17.26 19.19
C GLU A 265 0.30 15.90 18.68
N MET A 266 0.22 15.65 17.37
CA MET A 266 0.62 14.37 16.81
C MET A 266 1.22 14.49 15.42
N GLY A 267 2.08 13.53 15.05
CA GLY A 267 2.63 13.44 13.70
C GLY A 267 1.58 13.03 12.68
N ARG A 268 1.82 13.39 11.43
CA ARG A 268 0.91 13.08 10.31
C ARG A 268 0.62 11.58 10.17
N SER A 269 1.60 10.70 10.44
CA SER A 269 1.37 9.25 10.44
C SER A 269 0.40 8.82 11.55
N SER A 270 0.52 9.38 12.77
CA SER A 270 -0.42 9.09 13.86
C SER A 270 -1.85 9.51 13.50
N SER A 271 -2.00 10.70 12.91
CA SER A 271 -3.31 11.20 12.47
C SER A 271 -3.90 10.29 11.38
N ALA A 272 -3.15 9.99 10.32
CA ALA A 272 -3.65 9.20 9.19
C ALA A 272 -3.98 7.76 9.61
N LEU A 273 -3.06 7.05 10.28
CA LEU A 273 -3.27 5.65 10.68
C LEU A 273 -4.33 5.53 11.79
N GLY A 274 -4.33 6.47 12.74
CA GLY A 274 -5.38 6.58 13.75
C GLY A 274 -6.74 6.78 13.13
N SER A 275 -6.85 7.61 12.09
CA SER A 275 -8.10 7.87 11.37
C SER A 275 -8.59 6.66 10.59
N PHE A 276 -7.71 5.94 9.89
CA PHE A 276 -8.11 4.71 9.20
C PHE A 276 -8.63 3.65 10.16
N LYS A 277 -7.91 3.40 11.27
CA LYS A 277 -8.32 2.42 12.27
C LYS A 277 -9.60 2.86 13.02
N THR A 278 -9.74 4.16 13.31
CA THR A 278 -10.97 4.72 13.89
C THR A 278 -12.15 4.58 12.94
N ALA A 279 -11.97 4.90 11.66
CA ALA A 279 -13.00 4.71 10.65
C ALA A 279 -13.46 3.25 10.57
N LEU A 280 -12.52 2.31 10.50
CA LEU A 280 -12.79 0.89 10.50
C LEU A 280 -13.48 0.40 11.79
N HIS A 281 -13.14 0.99 12.93
CA HIS A 281 -13.84 0.71 14.20
C HIS A 281 -15.29 1.23 14.17
N LEU A 282 -15.51 2.44 13.70
CA LEU A 282 -16.85 3.03 13.55
C LEU A 282 -17.71 2.25 12.55
N LEU A 283 -17.11 1.68 11.51
CA LEU A 283 -17.77 0.79 10.54
C LEU A 283 -17.98 -0.65 11.07
N GLY A 284 -17.55 -0.95 12.31
CA GLY A 284 -17.74 -2.27 12.92
C GLY A 284 -16.74 -3.35 12.45
N VAL A 285 -15.77 -3.00 11.60
CA VAL A 285 -14.76 -3.94 11.07
C VAL A 285 -13.73 -4.27 12.13
N LEU A 286 -13.18 -3.28 12.81
CA LEU A 286 -12.21 -3.46 13.89
C LEU A 286 -12.86 -3.38 15.27
N ALA A 287 -12.33 -4.15 16.21
CA ALA A 287 -12.75 -4.06 17.61
C ALA A 287 -12.33 -2.70 18.24
N ARG A 288 -11.20 -2.14 17.82
CA ARG A 288 -10.58 -0.92 18.35
C ARG A 288 -9.81 -0.14 17.27
N GLY A 289 -9.62 1.16 17.49
CA GLY A 289 -8.77 2.03 16.66
C GLY A 289 -7.33 2.16 17.19
N THR A 290 -6.82 1.19 17.98
CA THR A 290 -5.49 1.25 18.60
C THR A 290 -4.36 1.32 17.57
N THR A 291 -3.45 2.29 17.71
CA THR A 291 -2.21 2.41 16.93
C THR A 291 -0.99 1.99 17.77
N ALA A 292 0.11 1.64 17.10
CA ALA A 292 1.35 1.22 17.77
C ALA A 292 2.01 2.40 18.50
N PHE A 293 2.51 2.16 19.72
CA PHE A 293 3.33 3.16 20.43
C PHE A 293 4.59 3.52 19.62
N PRO A 294 5.02 4.78 19.55
CA PRO A 294 4.57 5.96 20.31
C PRO A 294 3.48 6.81 19.60
N GLN A 295 2.76 6.27 18.63
CA GLN A 295 1.67 6.99 18.00
C GLN A 295 0.60 7.35 19.02
N ARG A 296 0.02 8.53 18.86
CA ARG A 296 -1.00 9.06 19.79
C ARG A 296 -2.40 8.69 19.30
N PRO A 297 -3.32 8.33 20.19
CA PRO A 297 -4.72 8.12 19.84
C PRO A 297 -5.37 9.44 19.42
N LEU A 298 -6.39 9.36 18.59
CA LEU A 298 -7.25 10.50 18.24
C LEU A 298 -8.07 10.95 19.46
N SER A 299 -8.30 12.27 19.57
CA SER A 299 -9.23 12.84 20.55
C SER A 299 -10.69 12.48 20.19
N GLU A 300 -11.61 12.59 21.16
CA GLU A 300 -13.04 12.38 20.92
C GLU A 300 -13.58 13.30 19.80
N GLN A 301 -13.11 14.54 19.77
CA GLN A 301 -13.47 15.49 18.70
C GLN A 301 -13.00 15.00 17.32
N SER A 302 -11.77 14.48 17.24
CA SER A 302 -11.23 13.91 16.00
C SER A 302 -12.01 12.65 15.56
N VAL A 303 -12.41 11.80 16.52
CA VAL A 303 -13.27 10.63 16.24
C VAL A 303 -14.62 11.05 15.67
N GLN A 304 -15.24 12.09 16.24
CA GLN A 304 -16.51 12.66 15.73
C GLN A 304 -16.35 13.23 14.31
N GLU A 305 -15.20 13.89 14.03
CA GLU A 305 -14.91 14.38 12.67
C GLU A 305 -14.80 13.24 11.67
N VAL A 306 -14.07 12.16 12.00
CA VAL A 306 -14.00 10.95 11.17
C VAL A 306 -15.41 10.40 10.90
N GLY A 307 -16.26 10.28 11.93
CA GLY A 307 -17.65 9.80 11.78
C GLY A 307 -18.49 10.67 10.85
N ARG A 308 -18.37 12.02 10.95
CA ARG A 308 -19.09 12.94 10.06
C ARG A 308 -18.65 12.77 8.59
N ARG A 309 -17.36 12.63 8.33
CA ARG A 309 -16.82 12.42 6.97
C ARG A 309 -17.22 11.08 6.40
N LEU A 310 -17.24 10.01 7.20
CA LEU A 310 -17.77 8.71 6.78
C LEU A 310 -19.22 8.83 6.33
N THR A 311 -20.07 9.47 7.14
CA THR A 311 -21.49 9.69 6.81
C THR A 311 -21.66 10.49 5.51
N ALA A 312 -20.88 11.57 5.34
CA ALA A 312 -20.91 12.40 4.13
C ALA A 312 -20.46 11.62 2.87
N ALA A 313 -19.57 10.62 3.02
CA ALA A 313 -19.13 9.77 1.94
C ALA A 313 -20.07 8.57 1.65
N GLY A 314 -21.22 8.47 2.35
CA GLY A 314 -22.16 7.36 2.20
C GLY A 314 -21.76 6.08 2.95
N LEU A 315 -20.88 6.18 3.95
CA LEU A 315 -20.40 5.10 4.79
C LEU A 315 -20.83 5.35 6.26
N PRO A 316 -22.13 5.23 6.59
CA PRO A 316 -22.60 5.61 7.93
C PRO A 316 -21.99 4.69 9.00
N PRO A 317 -21.47 5.26 10.10
CA PRO A 317 -21.03 4.49 11.26
C PRO A 317 -22.13 3.58 11.82
N VAL A 318 -21.73 2.41 12.30
CA VAL A 318 -22.62 1.44 12.97
C VAL A 318 -22.33 1.35 14.47
N ARG A 319 -21.34 2.11 14.95
CA ARG A 319 -20.93 2.23 16.37
C ARG A 319 -20.75 3.68 16.75
#